data_dfcb24c6cd3b9d98a4b4e3d99feb362c
#
_entry.id   dfcb24c6cd3b9d98a4b4e3d99feb362c
#
_cell.length_a   1.000
_cell.length_b   1.000
_cell.length_c   1.000
_cell.angle_alpha   90.00
_cell.angle_beta   90.00
_cell.angle_gamma   90.00
#
_symmetry.space_group_name_H-M   'P 1'
#
loop_
_entity.id
_entity.type
_entity.pdbx_description
1 polymer ?
#
loop_
_entity_poly.entity_id
_entity_poly.type
_entity_poly.pdbx_seq_one_letter_code
_entity_poly.pdbx_strand_id
1 'polypeptide(L)'
;LKCAAVAGRTFALNRIVEKRAFFDVTDGVKDQAYGGLDVETGIDSRAVRETEGLILTYNKKPALVFYHANCGGHTEDIANVFGPVDLPYLKGIPDGDPPYCEKSPSFRWTESYTPFEIIRYLFDAQLIKSKNLVLEGLEIKERHRSGRAKSLVVYIRDQKPFSKKKKKIRDVIKSKKDNSILR
;
A
#
# COMPACT_ATOMS: atom_id res chain seq x y z
N LEU A 1 -15.20 -1.23 -13.91
CA LEU A 1 -15.58 0.18 -13.78
C LEU A 1 -16.72 0.38 -12.77
N LYS A 2 -17.88 -0.33 -12.83
CA LYS A 2 -18.99 -0.18 -11.87
C LYS A 2 -18.54 -0.33 -10.41
N CYS A 3 -17.77 -1.37 -10.09
CA CYS A 3 -17.21 -1.55 -8.74
C CYS A 3 -16.30 -0.36 -8.33
N ALA A 4 -15.51 0.17 -9.25
CA ALA A 4 -14.67 1.32 -9.01
C ALA A 4 -15.51 2.59 -8.74
N ALA A 5 -16.59 2.80 -9.49
CA ALA A 5 -17.51 3.92 -9.27
C ALA A 5 -18.19 3.87 -7.90
N VAL A 6 -18.67 2.68 -7.48
CA VAL A 6 -19.27 2.48 -6.15
C VAL A 6 -18.24 2.68 -5.04
N ALA A 7 -17.05 2.11 -5.20
CA ALA A 7 -15.98 2.27 -4.23
C ALA A 7 -15.50 3.73 -4.13
N GLY A 8 -15.34 4.44 -5.27
CA GLY A 8 -14.96 5.85 -5.33
C GLY A 8 -15.94 6.75 -4.59
N ARG A 9 -17.23 6.55 -4.83
CA ARG A 9 -18.30 7.28 -4.13
C ARG A 9 -18.30 7.00 -2.64
N THR A 10 -18.10 5.75 -2.25
CA THR A 10 -18.02 5.35 -0.84
C THR A 10 -16.82 5.99 -0.14
N PHE A 11 -15.66 6.03 -0.81
CA PHE A 11 -14.46 6.69 -0.31
C PHE A 11 -14.70 8.19 -0.06
N ALA A 12 -15.28 8.89 -1.03
CA ALA A 12 -15.58 10.31 -0.90
C ALA A 12 -16.53 10.59 0.28
N LEU A 13 -17.58 9.78 0.44
CA LEU A 13 -18.50 9.92 1.58
C LEU A 13 -17.80 9.70 2.92
N ASN A 14 -16.87 8.75 3.02
CA ASN A 14 -16.09 8.58 4.25
C ASN A 14 -15.28 9.84 4.58
N ARG A 15 -14.70 10.50 3.57
CA ARG A 15 -13.92 11.74 3.77
C ARG A 15 -14.78 12.90 4.21
N ILE A 16 -15.98 13.04 3.66
CA ILE A 16 -16.97 14.06 4.07
C ILE A 16 -17.35 13.88 5.54
N VAL A 17 -17.57 12.65 5.99
CA VAL A 17 -17.91 12.34 7.38
C VAL A 17 -16.75 12.67 8.34
N GLU A 18 -15.49 12.56 7.90
CA GLU A 18 -14.30 12.94 8.68
C GLU A 18 -14.18 14.46 8.94
N LYS A 19 -14.98 15.28 8.25
CA LYS A 19 -15.05 16.75 8.41
C LYS A 19 -13.69 17.45 8.40
N ARG A 20 -13.04 17.49 7.25
CA ARG A 20 -11.84 18.32 7.04
C ARG A 20 -12.18 19.80 7.02
N ALA A 21 -11.24 20.68 7.42
CA ALA A 21 -11.56 22.10 7.70
C ALA A 21 -11.98 22.90 6.46
N PHE A 22 -11.43 22.63 5.26
CA PHE A 22 -11.63 23.46 4.06
C PHE A 22 -12.03 22.69 2.80
N PHE A 23 -11.87 21.38 2.79
CA PHE A 23 -12.22 20.51 1.67
C PHE A 23 -12.44 19.08 2.16
N ASP A 24 -13.20 18.30 1.43
CA ASP A 24 -13.48 16.91 1.79
C ASP A 24 -12.45 15.96 1.18
N VAL A 25 -12.04 16.20 -0.06
CA VAL A 25 -11.06 15.40 -0.81
C VAL A 25 -10.08 16.28 -1.57
N THR A 26 -8.88 15.76 -1.82
CA THR A 26 -7.89 16.36 -2.71
C THR A 26 -7.90 15.65 -4.07
N ASP A 27 -7.42 16.33 -5.11
CA ASP A 27 -7.23 15.83 -6.47
C ASP A 27 -5.99 14.93 -6.64
N GLY A 28 -5.20 14.78 -5.61
CA GLY A 28 -3.95 14.03 -5.63
C GLY A 28 -4.04 12.62 -5.07
N VAL A 29 -2.90 11.92 -5.06
CA VAL A 29 -2.76 10.53 -4.62
C VAL A 29 -3.06 10.29 -3.13
N LYS A 30 -3.22 11.34 -2.35
CA LYS A 30 -3.62 11.23 -0.93
C LYS A 30 -5.06 10.78 -0.76
N ASP A 31 -5.92 11.18 -1.69
CA ASP A 31 -7.32 10.77 -1.73
C ASP A 31 -7.59 10.01 -3.04
N GLN A 32 -8.00 10.68 -4.11
CA GLN A 32 -8.22 10.08 -5.43
C GLN A 32 -7.62 10.99 -6.49
N ALA A 33 -6.68 10.48 -7.30
CA ALA A 33 -6.13 11.23 -8.41
C ALA A 33 -7.26 11.61 -9.39
N TYR A 34 -7.41 12.92 -9.61
CA TYR A 34 -8.38 13.47 -10.55
C TYR A 34 -7.66 14.03 -11.78
N GLY A 35 -7.96 13.45 -12.93
CA GLY A 35 -7.30 13.81 -14.19
C GLY A 35 -8.01 14.90 -14.99
N GLY A 36 -9.11 15.46 -14.47
CA GLY A 36 -9.93 16.45 -15.20
C GLY A 36 -10.92 15.77 -16.15
N LEU A 37 -11.70 16.61 -16.85
CA LEU A 37 -12.70 16.14 -17.81
C LEU A 37 -12.07 15.49 -19.05
N ASP A 38 -10.85 15.84 -19.40
CA ASP A 38 -10.16 15.36 -20.61
C ASP A 38 -9.83 13.86 -20.54
N VAL A 39 -9.82 13.27 -19.35
CA VAL A 39 -9.61 11.81 -19.18
C VAL A 39 -10.90 11.03 -19.01
N GLU A 40 -12.06 11.71 -18.98
CA GLU A 40 -13.35 11.07 -18.83
C GLU A 40 -13.74 10.35 -20.15
N THR A 41 -14.22 9.11 -20.02
CA THR A 41 -14.70 8.34 -21.17
C THR A 41 -16.21 8.06 -21.04
N GLY A 42 -16.87 7.83 -22.17
CA GLY A 42 -18.29 7.47 -22.18
C GLY A 42 -18.59 6.17 -21.41
N ILE A 43 -17.61 5.26 -21.31
CA ILE A 43 -17.72 4.01 -20.53
C ILE A 43 -17.69 4.30 -19.03
N ASP A 44 -16.83 5.23 -18.59
CA ASP A 44 -16.73 5.64 -17.19
C ASP A 44 -18.02 6.33 -16.75
N SER A 45 -18.48 7.32 -17.52
CA SER A 45 -19.72 8.05 -17.28
C SER A 45 -20.93 7.12 -17.23
N ARG A 46 -20.98 6.09 -18.10
CA ARG A 46 -22.02 5.05 -18.05
C ARG A 46 -21.95 4.24 -16.76
N ALA A 47 -20.76 3.81 -16.35
CA ALA A 47 -20.58 3.04 -15.10
C ALA A 47 -21.04 3.83 -13.88
N VAL A 48 -20.76 5.14 -13.83
CA VAL A 48 -21.22 6.05 -12.77
C VAL A 48 -22.74 6.17 -12.76
N ARG A 49 -23.39 6.41 -13.92
CA ARG A 49 -24.86 6.50 -14.03
C ARG A 49 -25.56 5.20 -13.64
N GLU A 50 -25.08 4.05 -14.15
CA GLU A 50 -25.67 2.74 -13.86
C GLU A 50 -25.52 2.30 -12.39
N THR A 51 -24.68 2.99 -11.63
CA THR A 51 -24.46 2.77 -10.18
C THR A 51 -24.87 3.97 -9.33
N GLU A 52 -25.67 4.86 -9.85
CA GLU A 52 -26.10 6.07 -9.13
C GLU A 52 -26.71 5.73 -7.78
N GLY A 53 -26.36 6.48 -6.75
CA GLY A 53 -26.82 6.27 -5.37
C GLY A 53 -26.25 5.04 -4.65
N LEU A 54 -25.58 4.12 -5.34
CA LEU A 54 -25.02 2.92 -4.71
C LEU A 54 -23.72 3.24 -3.96
N ILE A 55 -23.64 2.79 -2.71
CA ILE A 55 -22.45 2.85 -1.85
C ILE A 55 -22.25 1.53 -1.10
N LEU A 56 -21.04 1.28 -0.66
CA LEU A 56 -20.73 0.18 0.26
C LEU A 56 -20.98 0.62 1.69
N THR A 57 -21.69 -0.19 2.47
CA THR A 57 -21.94 0.08 3.89
C THR A 57 -21.48 -1.07 4.77
N TYR A 58 -21.04 -0.73 5.97
CA TYR A 58 -20.76 -1.68 7.04
C TYR A 58 -21.30 -1.12 8.35
N ASN A 59 -22.13 -1.90 9.06
CA ASN A 59 -22.84 -1.46 10.26
C ASN A 59 -23.59 -0.14 10.05
N LYS A 60 -24.33 -0.02 8.93
CA LYS A 60 -25.14 1.15 8.53
C LYS A 60 -24.36 2.46 8.34
N LYS A 61 -23.04 2.39 8.20
CA LYS A 61 -22.17 3.54 7.88
C LYS A 61 -21.45 3.28 6.56
N PRO A 62 -21.03 4.32 5.82
CA PRO A 62 -20.17 4.13 4.66
C PRO A 62 -18.94 3.27 5.02
N ALA A 63 -18.69 2.21 4.25
CA ALA A 63 -17.58 1.32 4.52
C ALA A 63 -16.23 2.01 4.25
N LEU A 64 -15.22 1.70 5.03
CA LEU A 64 -13.86 2.11 4.71
C LEU A 64 -13.37 1.36 3.47
N VAL A 65 -12.91 2.08 2.47
CA VAL A 65 -12.41 1.50 1.20
C VAL A 65 -11.03 2.01 0.87
N PHE A 66 -10.24 1.19 0.19
CA PHE A 66 -8.88 1.50 -0.26
C PHE A 66 -8.70 1.09 -1.71
N TYR A 67 -7.77 1.78 -2.39
CA TYR A 67 -7.40 1.48 -3.77
C TYR A 67 -5.92 1.15 -3.87
N HIS A 68 -5.59 0.38 -4.89
CA HIS A 68 -4.24 0.13 -5.32
C HIS A 68 -4.24 -0.23 -6.81
N ALA A 69 -3.18 0.13 -7.50
CA ALA A 69 -3.05 -0.19 -8.93
C ALA A 69 -2.71 -1.66 -9.17
N ASN A 70 -2.04 -2.30 -8.23
CA ASN A 70 -1.56 -3.67 -8.38
C ASN A 70 -1.37 -4.33 -7.00
N CYS A 71 -1.98 -5.49 -6.80
CA CYS A 71 -1.85 -6.27 -5.57
C CYS A 71 -0.79 -7.38 -5.66
N GLY A 72 -0.22 -7.62 -6.84
CA GLY A 72 0.76 -8.69 -7.06
C GLY A 72 0.20 -10.10 -6.98
N GLY A 73 -1.14 -10.26 -7.08
CA GLY A 73 -1.86 -11.54 -7.08
C GLY A 73 -2.55 -11.87 -5.75
N HIS A 74 -2.35 -11.08 -4.71
CA HIS A 74 -3.04 -11.25 -3.42
C HIS A 74 -3.12 -9.91 -2.69
N THR A 75 -4.28 -9.51 -2.23
CA THR A 75 -4.45 -8.33 -1.40
C THR A 75 -3.87 -8.56 0.01
N GLU A 76 -3.74 -7.51 0.82
CA GLU A 76 -3.20 -7.62 2.18
C GLU A 76 -4.25 -7.27 3.22
N ASP A 77 -4.18 -7.90 4.40
CA ASP A 77 -5.02 -7.53 5.52
C ASP A 77 -4.78 -6.08 5.92
N ILE A 78 -5.85 -5.33 6.17
CA ILE A 78 -5.76 -3.92 6.58
C ILE A 78 -4.87 -3.75 7.82
N ALA A 79 -4.95 -4.66 8.79
CA ALA A 79 -4.16 -4.62 10.01
C ALA A 79 -2.64 -4.66 9.74
N ASN A 80 -2.22 -5.34 8.68
CA ASN A 80 -0.82 -5.42 8.28
C ASN A 80 -0.33 -4.15 7.57
N VAL A 81 -1.25 -3.35 7.00
CA VAL A 81 -0.93 -2.15 6.22
C VAL A 81 -1.05 -0.88 7.06
N PHE A 82 -2.16 -0.70 7.77
CA PHE A 82 -2.49 0.56 8.45
C PHE A 82 -2.46 0.48 9.99
N GLY A 83 -2.09 -0.68 10.55
CA GLY A 83 -2.02 -0.87 12.02
C GLY A 83 -3.23 -1.63 12.57
N PRO A 84 -3.49 -1.57 13.87
CA PRO A 84 -4.40 -2.47 14.56
C PRO A 84 -5.88 -2.20 14.28
N VAL A 85 -6.24 -2.07 13.01
CA VAL A 85 -7.62 -1.98 12.54
C VAL A 85 -8.05 -3.36 12.05
N ASP A 86 -9.04 -3.97 12.68
CA ASP A 86 -9.57 -5.26 12.27
C ASP A 86 -10.99 -5.09 11.70
N LEU A 87 -11.08 -5.08 10.38
CA LEU A 87 -12.34 -5.03 9.64
C LEU A 87 -12.51 -6.33 8.84
N PRO A 88 -13.55 -7.12 9.12
CA PRO A 88 -13.70 -8.47 8.55
C PRO A 88 -13.78 -8.46 7.01
N TYR A 89 -14.25 -7.37 6.41
CA TYR A 89 -14.36 -7.20 4.96
C TYR A 89 -13.06 -6.64 4.30
N LEU A 90 -12.03 -6.30 5.08
CA LEU A 90 -10.71 -5.84 4.58
C LEU A 90 -9.60 -6.84 4.90
N LYS A 91 -9.91 -8.12 4.77
CA LYS A 91 -8.93 -9.22 4.82
C LYS A 91 -8.29 -9.44 3.47
N GLY A 92 -7.03 -9.87 3.49
CA GLY A 92 -6.32 -10.24 2.27
C GLY A 92 -6.92 -11.47 1.60
N ILE A 93 -7.11 -11.38 0.29
CA ILE A 93 -7.64 -12.46 -0.54
C ILE A 93 -6.83 -12.62 -1.83
N PRO A 94 -6.80 -13.81 -2.43
CA PRO A 94 -6.27 -13.99 -3.79
C PRO A 94 -7.02 -13.11 -4.79
N ASP A 95 -6.30 -12.60 -5.79
CA ASP A 95 -6.82 -11.70 -6.83
C ASP A 95 -7.14 -12.47 -8.13
N GLY A 96 -7.77 -13.62 -8.04
CA GLY A 96 -8.11 -14.47 -9.17
C GLY A 96 -7.02 -15.49 -9.51
N ASP A 97 -7.34 -16.38 -10.46
CA ASP A 97 -6.44 -17.38 -11.03
C ASP A 97 -6.70 -17.49 -12.54
N PRO A 98 -5.84 -16.90 -13.43
CA PRO A 98 -4.71 -16.05 -13.12
C PRO A 98 -5.11 -14.71 -12.46
N PRO A 99 -4.20 -14.04 -11.74
CA PRO A 99 -4.49 -12.75 -11.09
C PRO A 99 -4.88 -11.67 -12.09
N TYR A 100 -5.94 -10.88 -11.80
CA TYR A 100 -6.42 -9.82 -12.70
C TYR A 100 -5.34 -8.77 -13.01
N CYS A 101 -4.41 -8.54 -12.09
CA CYS A 101 -3.31 -7.60 -12.26
C CYS A 101 -2.07 -8.19 -12.96
N GLU A 102 -2.08 -9.44 -13.43
CA GLU A 102 -0.92 -10.13 -14.01
C GLU A 102 -0.29 -9.36 -15.19
N LYS A 103 -1.13 -8.76 -16.04
CA LYS A 103 -0.68 -8.01 -17.22
C LYS A 103 -0.14 -6.61 -16.90
N SER A 104 -0.21 -6.18 -15.64
CA SER A 104 0.30 -4.87 -15.24
C SER A 104 1.83 -4.84 -15.31
N PRO A 105 2.44 -3.77 -15.85
CA PRO A 105 3.90 -3.61 -15.84
C PRO A 105 4.52 -3.63 -14.44
N SER A 106 3.70 -3.33 -13.42
CA SER A 106 4.13 -3.35 -12.02
C SER A 106 3.80 -4.65 -11.30
N PHE A 107 3.36 -5.70 -12.01
CA PHE A 107 2.99 -6.98 -11.38
C PHE A 107 4.20 -7.66 -10.74
N ARG A 108 5.34 -7.62 -11.44
CA ARG A 108 6.63 -8.08 -10.93
C ARG A 108 7.69 -7.03 -11.25
N TRP A 109 8.52 -6.74 -10.28
CA TRP A 109 9.60 -5.79 -10.40
C TRP A 109 10.77 -6.20 -9.50
N THR A 110 11.96 -5.71 -9.83
CA THR A 110 13.18 -5.95 -9.08
C THR A 110 13.92 -4.64 -8.87
N GLU A 111 14.40 -4.43 -7.67
CA GLU A 111 15.37 -3.37 -7.34
C GLU A 111 16.57 -3.98 -6.64
N SER A 112 17.75 -3.46 -6.95
CA SER A 112 19.02 -3.91 -6.36
C SER A 112 19.62 -2.80 -5.52
N TYR A 113 20.09 -3.16 -4.34
CA TYR A 113 20.71 -2.24 -3.38
C TYR A 113 22.10 -2.74 -3.01
N THR A 114 23.04 -1.82 -2.92
CA THR A 114 24.35 -2.11 -2.34
C THR A 114 24.26 -2.22 -0.82
N PRO A 115 25.18 -2.93 -0.15
CA PRO A 115 25.25 -2.95 1.32
C PRO A 115 25.29 -1.57 1.95
N PHE A 116 25.99 -0.63 1.32
CA PHE A 116 26.09 0.76 1.79
C PHE A 116 24.75 1.48 1.74
N GLU A 117 23.96 1.32 0.68
CA GLU A 117 22.62 1.91 0.57
C GLU A 117 21.68 1.39 1.66
N ILE A 118 21.72 0.09 1.93
CA ILE A 118 20.92 -0.52 3.00
C ILE A 118 21.34 0.04 4.37
N ILE A 119 22.63 0.10 4.66
CA ILE A 119 23.14 0.70 5.91
C ILE A 119 22.67 2.15 6.05
N ARG A 120 22.72 2.94 4.97
CA ARG A 120 22.22 4.32 4.97
C ARG A 120 20.73 4.38 5.31
N TYR A 121 19.89 3.57 4.68
CA TYR A 121 18.46 3.53 4.98
C TYR A 121 18.17 3.10 6.43
N LEU A 122 18.90 2.13 6.95
CA LEU A 122 18.77 1.70 8.34
C LEU A 122 19.17 2.81 9.33
N PHE A 123 20.23 3.57 9.02
CA PHE A 123 20.67 4.71 9.81
C PHE A 123 19.65 5.85 9.76
N ASP A 124 19.19 6.26 8.59
CA ASP A 124 18.21 7.32 8.41
C ASP A 124 16.87 6.98 9.10
N ALA A 125 16.54 5.69 9.14
CA ALA A 125 15.37 5.16 9.88
C ALA A 125 15.64 5.04 11.41
N GLN A 126 16.83 5.40 11.91
CA GLN A 126 17.26 5.30 13.31
C GLN A 126 17.22 3.85 13.86
N LEU A 127 17.46 2.88 13.01
CA LEU A 127 17.53 1.47 13.39
C LEU A 127 18.94 1.04 13.81
N ILE A 128 19.95 1.76 13.35
CA ILE A 128 21.36 1.60 13.70
C ILE A 128 21.97 2.97 14.08
N LYS A 129 23.09 2.95 14.80
CA LYS A 129 23.71 4.17 15.35
C LYS A 129 24.86 4.73 14.51
N SER A 130 25.35 3.99 13.50
CA SER A 130 26.50 4.38 12.68
C SER A 130 26.28 3.98 11.22
N LYS A 131 26.84 4.78 10.30
CA LYS A 131 26.90 4.45 8.86
C LYS A 131 28.14 3.63 8.50
N ASN A 132 29.10 3.52 9.41
CA ASN A 132 30.36 2.80 9.19
C ASN A 132 30.27 1.33 9.61
N LEU A 133 29.11 0.71 9.38
CA LEU A 133 28.86 -0.69 9.68
C LEU A 133 28.91 -1.52 8.41
N VAL A 134 29.30 -2.79 8.55
CA VAL A 134 29.35 -3.74 7.44
C VAL A 134 28.12 -4.63 7.49
N LEU A 135 27.27 -4.50 6.46
CA LEU A 135 26.12 -5.39 6.27
C LEU A 135 26.64 -6.75 5.79
N GLU A 136 26.30 -7.81 6.49
CA GLU A 136 26.62 -9.20 6.12
C GLU A 136 25.44 -9.90 5.44
N GLY A 137 24.21 -9.51 5.79
CA GLY A 137 23.05 -10.12 5.17
C GLY A 137 21.73 -9.54 5.62
N LEU A 138 20.70 -9.91 4.85
CA LEU A 138 19.29 -9.66 5.15
C LEU A 138 18.52 -10.96 4.95
N GLU A 139 17.67 -11.31 5.90
CA GLU A 139 16.85 -12.51 5.85
C GLU A 139 15.38 -12.17 6.11
N ILE A 140 14.47 -12.61 5.26
CA ILE A 140 13.05 -12.54 5.54
C ILE A 140 12.69 -13.69 6.50
N LYS A 141 12.49 -13.36 7.77
CA LYS A 141 12.19 -14.34 8.81
C LYS A 141 10.77 -14.88 8.72
N GLU A 142 9.82 -13.98 8.45
CA GLU A 142 8.40 -14.33 8.37
C GLU A 142 7.75 -13.61 7.19
N ARG A 143 6.72 -14.26 6.62
CA ARG A 143 5.86 -13.68 5.59
C ARG A 143 4.41 -13.61 6.06
N HIS A 144 3.67 -12.62 5.56
CA HIS A 144 2.22 -12.61 5.67
C HIS A 144 1.59 -13.66 4.75
N ARG A 145 0.30 -13.93 4.94
CA ARG A 145 -0.47 -14.84 4.07
C ARG A 145 -0.41 -14.43 2.59
N SER A 146 -0.33 -13.14 2.31
CA SER A 146 -0.16 -12.58 0.97
C SER A 146 1.22 -12.82 0.34
N GLY A 147 2.14 -13.48 1.04
CA GLY A 147 3.53 -13.66 0.62
C GLY A 147 4.46 -12.48 0.91
N ARG A 148 3.92 -11.32 1.31
CA ARG A 148 4.72 -10.13 1.65
C ARG A 148 5.58 -10.36 2.89
N ALA A 149 6.78 -9.77 2.90
CA ALA A 149 7.68 -9.85 4.03
C ALA A 149 7.05 -9.19 5.28
N LYS A 150 6.91 -9.97 6.36
CA LYS A 150 6.38 -9.54 7.65
C LYS A 150 7.50 -9.08 8.58
N SER A 151 8.59 -9.81 8.61
CA SER A 151 9.76 -9.46 9.41
C SER A 151 11.05 -9.71 8.65
N LEU A 152 12.01 -8.81 8.86
CA LEU A 152 13.34 -8.85 8.27
C LEU A 152 14.38 -8.89 9.39
N VAL A 153 15.32 -9.82 9.30
CA VAL A 153 16.49 -9.87 10.18
C VAL A 153 17.66 -9.24 9.43
N VAL A 154 18.41 -8.40 10.14
CA VAL A 154 19.58 -7.70 9.63
C VAL A 154 20.81 -8.27 10.34
N TYR A 155 21.78 -8.71 9.57
CA TYR A 155 23.08 -9.20 10.03
C TYR A 155 24.13 -8.14 9.77
N ILE A 156 24.75 -7.66 10.85
CA ILE A 156 25.83 -6.66 10.81
C ILE A 156 27.03 -7.28 11.49
N ARG A 157 28.21 -7.11 10.87
CA ARG A 157 29.48 -7.62 11.42
C ARG A 157 29.67 -7.15 12.85
N ASP A 158 30.12 -8.06 13.71
CA ASP A 158 30.40 -7.83 15.12
C ASP A 158 29.20 -7.35 15.95
N GLN A 159 27.97 -7.53 15.45
CA GLN A 159 26.74 -7.22 16.16
C GLN A 159 25.81 -8.42 16.24
N LYS A 160 25.00 -8.48 17.31
CA LYS A 160 23.91 -9.46 17.39
C LYS A 160 22.87 -9.16 16.31
N PRO A 161 22.37 -10.18 15.59
CA PRO A 161 21.30 -10.01 14.63
C PRO A 161 20.09 -9.34 15.29
N PHE A 162 19.44 -8.42 14.58
CA PHE A 162 18.27 -7.75 15.10
C PHE A 162 17.14 -7.70 14.07
N SER A 163 15.92 -7.76 14.59
CA SER A 163 14.70 -7.50 13.82
C SER A 163 13.85 -6.49 14.58
N LYS A 164 13.42 -5.42 13.94
CA LYS A 164 12.52 -4.45 14.56
C LYS A 164 11.13 -4.52 13.99
N LYS A 165 10.16 -4.95 14.81
CA LYS A 165 8.74 -5.09 14.46
C LYS A 165 8.00 -3.75 14.29
N LYS A 166 8.56 -2.62 14.78
CA LYS A 166 7.85 -1.32 14.83
C LYS A 166 7.85 -0.52 13.52
N LYS A 167 8.76 -0.79 12.58
CA LYS A 167 8.81 -0.11 11.27
C LYS A 167 8.63 -1.15 10.17
N LYS A 168 7.77 -0.83 9.21
CA LYS A 168 7.57 -1.67 8.02
C LYS A 168 8.82 -1.58 7.15
N ILE A 169 9.19 -2.66 6.49
CA ILE A 169 10.36 -2.73 5.60
C ILE A 169 10.29 -1.63 4.54
N ARG A 170 9.11 -1.44 3.93
CA ARG A 170 8.86 -0.43 2.91
C ARG A 170 9.02 1.02 3.39
N ASP A 171 8.87 1.27 4.69
CA ASP A 171 9.04 2.62 5.26
C ASP A 171 10.52 2.93 5.51
N VAL A 172 11.36 1.91 5.53
CA VAL A 172 12.82 2.00 5.75
C VAL A 172 13.56 2.05 4.42
N ILE A 173 13.34 1.06 3.55
CA ILE A 173 14.00 0.95 2.25
C ILE A 173 13.14 1.68 1.22
N LYS A 174 13.72 2.66 0.51
CA LYS A 174 13.03 3.47 -0.49
C LYS A 174 13.30 2.97 -1.90
N SER A 175 12.34 3.17 -2.80
CA SER A 175 12.54 2.93 -4.23
C SER A 175 13.60 3.87 -4.81
N LYS A 176 14.45 3.33 -5.70
CA LYS A 176 15.47 4.13 -6.41
C LYS A 176 14.87 5.01 -7.50
N LYS A 177 13.70 4.67 -8.02
CA LYS A 177 13.10 5.39 -9.15
C LYS A 177 12.64 6.79 -8.78
N ASP A 178 12.02 6.93 -7.61
CA ASP A 178 11.34 8.16 -7.22
C ASP A 178 11.53 8.51 -5.74
N ASN A 179 12.44 7.82 -5.05
CA ASN A 179 12.65 7.93 -3.61
C ASN A 179 11.37 7.72 -2.78
N SER A 180 10.36 7.12 -3.38
CA SER A 180 9.10 6.80 -2.73
C SER A 180 9.21 5.55 -1.87
N ILE A 181 8.15 5.28 -1.14
CA ILE A 181 8.00 4.01 -0.40
C ILE A 181 7.90 2.86 -1.40
N LEU A 182 8.62 1.76 -1.17
CA LEU A 182 8.49 0.53 -1.96
C LEU A 182 7.02 0.05 -1.94
N ARG A 183 6.44 -0.05 -3.11
CA ARG A 183 5.04 -0.44 -3.31
C ARG A 183 4.84 -1.95 -3.31
#